data_b99b91ccf37c67b9372642055ac189ff
#
_entry.id   b99b91ccf37c67b9372642055ac189ff
#
_cell.length_a   1.000
_cell.length_b   1.000
_cell.length_c   1.000
_cell.angle_alpha   90.00
_cell.angle_beta   90.00
_cell.angle_gamma   90.00
#
_symmetry.space_group_name_H-M   'P 1'
#
loop_
_entity.id
_entity.type
_entity.pdbx_description
1 polymer ?
#
loop_
_entity_poly.entity_id
_entity_poly.type
_entity_poly.pdbx_seq_one_letter_code
_entity_poly.pdbx_strand_id
1 'polypeptide(L)'
;MKEESPWGWYEVIDQGDRYKVKNIEVKPDSSLSLQQHHHRTEHWIVVSGTAEVQLNDARQLIGENQSTYIPLGCKHRLSNPGKIPLKIIEVQSGSYLEEDDIVRFNDNYGRT
;
A
#
# COMPACT_ATOMS: atom_id res chain seq x y z
N MET A 1 -8.74 -6.70 13.10
CA MET A 1 -9.54 -5.49 13.31
C MET A 1 -9.18 -4.46 12.24
N LYS A 2 -10.16 -3.87 11.61
CA LYS A 2 -9.96 -2.90 10.53
C LYS A 2 -9.51 -1.55 11.09
N GLU A 3 -8.51 -0.96 10.44
CA GLU A 3 -8.07 0.41 10.69
C GLU A 3 -8.61 1.29 9.57
N GLU A 4 -9.47 2.22 9.94
CA GLU A 4 -10.10 3.13 8.96
C GLU A 4 -9.17 4.30 8.63
N SER A 5 -9.19 4.72 7.38
CA SER A 5 -8.43 5.86 6.87
C SER A 5 -9.29 6.63 5.87
N PRO A 6 -8.93 7.89 5.53
CA PRO A 6 -9.72 8.65 4.54
C PRO A 6 -9.83 7.95 3.18
N TRP A 7 -8.82 7.17 2.79
CA TRP A 7 -8.78 6.48 1.50
C TRP A 7 -9.46 5.10 1.50
N GLY A 8 -9.80 4.55 2.67
CA GLY A 8 -10.38 3.22 2.79
C GLY A 8 -10.03 2.60 4.13
N TRP A 9 -9.57 1.35 4.12
CA TRP A 9 -9.21 0.67 5.37
C TRP A 9 -8.15 -0.41 5.10
N TYR A 10 -7.50 -0.83 6.18
CA TYR A 10 -6.63 -2.01 6.15
C TYR A 10 -6.83 -2.85 7.42
N GLU A 11 -6.40 -4.10 7.33
CA GLU A 11 -6.47 -5.04 8.44
C GLU A 11 -5.25 -5.95 8.39
N VAL A 12 -4.56 -6.09 9.53
CA VAL A 12 -3.48 -7.06 9.65
C VAL A 12 -4.10 -8.43 9.84
N ILE A 13 -3.81 -9.38 8.93
CA ILE A 13 -4.40 -10.71 8.95
C ILE A 13 -3.42 -11.79 9.37
N ASP A 14 -2.12 -11.52 9.32
CA ASP A 14 -1.09 -12.43 9.83
C ASP A 14 0.19 -11.65 10.06
N GLN A 15 1.00 -12.09 11.03
CA GLN A 15 2.32 -11.52 11.23
C GLN A 15 3.22 -12.48 11.99
N GLY A 16 4.52 -12.38 11.71
CA GLY A 16 5.57 -13.12 12.39
C GLY A 16 6.75 -12.19 12.67
N ASP A 17 7.90 -12.77 12.97
CA ASP A 17 9.08 -11.99 13.35
C ASP A 17 9.55 -11.04 12.25
N ARG A 18 9.43 -11.48 10.99
CA ARG A 18 9.99 -10.75 9.86
C ARG A 18 9.00 -10.51 8.74
N TYR A 19 7.72 -10.68 9.01
CA TYR A 19 6.68 -10.42 8.00
C TYR A 19 5.37 -9.96 8.64
N LYS A 20 4.60 -9.23 7.85
CA LYS A 20 3.24 -8.80 8.19
C LYS A 20 2.41 -8.85 6.92
N VAL A 21 1.20 -9.41 7.01
CA VAL A 21 0.27 -9.49 5.88
C VAL A 21 -0.96 -8.66 6.18
N LYS A 22 -1.35 -7.83 5.22
CA LYS A 22 -2.52 -6.95 5.35
C LYS A 22 -3.50 -7.16 4.20
N ASN A 23 -4.80 -7.09 4.53
CA ASN A 23 -5.84 -6.76 3.56
C ASN A 23 -5.95 -5.24 3.49
N ILE A 24 -6.00 -4.70 2.28
CA ILE A 24 -6.16 -3.26 2.04
C ILE A 24 -7.31 -3.06 1.06
N GLU A 25 -8.22 -2.17 1.39
CA GLU A 25 -9.27 -1.76 0.46
C GLU A 25 -9.22 -0.26 0.27
N VAL A 26 -9.14 0.17 -1.00
CA VAL A 26 -9.03 1.58 -1.38
C VAL A 26 -10.30 1.99 -2.10
N LYS A 27 -10.94 3.05 -1.62
CA LYS A 27 -12.15 3.60 -2.23
C LYS A 27 -11.87 4.07 -3.66
N PRO A 28 -12.89 4.04 -4.55
CA PRO A 28 -12.74 4.65 -5.88
C PRO A 28 -12.22 6.08 -5.79
N ASP A 29 -11.38 6.45 -6.77
CA ASP A 29 -10.79 7.79 -6.87
C ASP A 29 -9.99 8.23 -5.64
N SER A 30 -9.45 7.30 -4.88
CA SER A 30 -8.70 7.59 -3.66
C SER A 30 -7.27 7.10 -3.79
N SER A 31 -6.38 7.74 -3.05
CA SER A 31 -4.95 7.42 -3.02
C SER A 31 -4.44 7.44 -1.61
N LEU A 32 -3.48 6.57 -1.31
CA LEU A 32 -2.67 6.69 -0.10
C LEU A 32 -1.68 7.84 -0.29
N SER A 33 -0.96 8.19 0.77
CA SER A 33 0.13 9.17 0.66
C SER A 33 1.28 8.62 -0.17
N LEU A 34 2.09 9.51 -0.75
CA LEU A 34 3.39 9.12 -1.27
C LEU A 34 4.30 8.91 -0.07
N GLN A 35 4.87 7.72 0.08
CA GLN A 35 5.52 7.31 1.31
C GLN A 35 6.78 6.50 1.05
N GLN A 36 7.61 6.38 2.07
CA GLN A 36 8.87 5.66 2.04
C GLN A 36 9.04 4.92 3.36
N HIS A 37 9.59 3.71 3.30
CA HIS A 37 9.91 2.92 4.50
C HIS A 37 11.38 2.55 4.47
N HIS A 38 12.03 2.61 5.64
CA HIS A 38 13.48 2.40 5.74
C HIS A 38 13.85 0.98 6.17
N HIS A 39 12.90 0.20 6.70
CA HIS A 39 13.19 -1.08 7.33
C HIS A 39 12.44 -2.25 6.73
N ARG A 40 11.58 -2.00 5.73
CA ARG A 40 10.77 -3.07 5.13
C ARG A 40 10.63 -2.91 3.63
N THR A 41 10.47 -4.04 2.96
CA THR A 41 10.01 -4.13 1.58
C THR A 41 8.54 -4.54 1.57
N GLU A 42 7.87 -4.40 0.43
CA GLU A 42 6.47 -4.79 0.31
C GLU A 42 6.23 -5.50 -1.02
N HIS A 43 5.30 -6.45 -1.00
CA HIS A 43 4.73 -7.05 -2.20
C HIS A 43 3.24 -6.77 -2.18
N TRP A 44 2.71 -6.30 -3.30
CA TRP A 44 1.28 -6.03 -3.45
C TRP A 44 0.69 -6.91 -4.51
N ILE A 45 -0.42 -7.59 -4.20
CA ILE A 45 -1.14 -8.46 -5.12
C ILE A 45 -2.54 -7.90 -5.24
N VAL A 46 -2.97 -7.59 -6.49
CA VAL A 46 -4.34 -7.10 -6.72
C VAL A 46 -5.29 -8.28 -6.71
N VAL A 47 -6.26 -8.23 -5.82
CA VAL A 47 -7.32 -9.25 -5.71
C VAL A 47 -8.53 -8.86 -6.55
N SER A 48 -8.91 -7.57 -6.52
CA SER A 48 -10.09 -7.08 -7.23
C SER A 48 -9.89 -5.60 -7.55
N GLY A 49 -10.26 -5.18 -8.75
CA GLY A 49 -10.13 -3.81 -9.21
C GLY A 49 -8.84 -3.56 -9.96
N THR A 50 -8.49 -2.29 -10.10
CA THR A 50 -7.27 -1.85 -10.80
C THR A 50 -6.50 -0.91 -9.89
N ALA A 51 -5.20 -1.15 -9.76
CA ALA A 51 -4.31 -0.32 -8.98
C ALA A 51 -3.41 0.51 -9.89
N GLU A 52 -3.24 1.79 -9.55
CA GLU A 52 -2.14 2.58 -10.06
C GLU A 52 -1.04 2.56 -9.02
N VAL A 53 0.13 2.10 -9.41
CA VAL A 53 1.29 1.97 -8.52
C VAL A 53 2.34 2.97 -8.98
N GLN A 54 2.74 3.86 -8.07
CA GLN A 54 3.85 4.78 -8.30
C GLN A 54 5.07 4.26 -7.54
N LEU A 55 6.18 4.09 -8.27
CA LEU A 55 7.48 3.73 -7.70
C LEU A 55 8.48 4.81 -8.14
N ASN A 56 8.92 5.63 -7.19
CA ASN A 56 9.68 6.85 -7.48
C ASN A 56 8.92 7.70 -8.50
N ASP A 57 9.46 7.94 -9.71
CA ASP A 57 8.80 8.72 -10.74
C ASP A 57 8.03 7.86 -11.76
N ALA A 58 8.13 6.55 -11.66
CA ALA A 58 7.46 5.64 -12.60
C ALA A 58 6.06 5.30 -12.09
N ARG A 59 5.12 5.13 -13.01
CA ARG A 59 3.74 4.73 -12.71
C ARG A 59 3.33 3.59 -13.62
N GLN A 60 2.56 2.65 -13.06
CA GLN A 60 2.01 1.54 -13.83
C GLN A 60 0.62 1.18 -13.32
N LEU A 61 -0.19 0.63 -14.21
CA LEU A 61 -1.49 0.06 -13.85
C LEU A 61 -1.34 -1.45 -13.76
N ILE A 62 -1.85 -2.03 -12.69
CA ILE A 62 -1.92 -3.47 -12.53
C ILE A 62 -3.34 -3.88 -12.18
N GLY A 63 -3.78 -5.00 -12.73
CA GLY A 63 -5.12 -5.54 -12.52
C GLY A 63 -5.12 -6.83 -11.73
N GLU A 64 -6.27 -7.50 -11.72
CA GLU A 64 -6.46 -8.71 -10.92
C GLU A 64 -5.42 -9.77 -11.21
N ASN A 65 -4.92 -10.40 -10.16
CA ASN A 65 -3.86 -11.42 -10.18
C ASN A 65 -2.48 -10.90 -10.56
N GLN A 66 -2.32 -9.61 -10.79
CA GLN A 66 -1.01 -9.01 -11.00
C GLN A 66 -0.44 -8.53 -9.68
N SER A 67 0.87 -8.44 -9.62
CA SER A 67 1.58 -8.06 -8.40
C SER A 67 2.76 -7.15 -8.72
N THR A 68 3.23 -6.46 -7.68
CA THR A 68 4.40 -5.60 -7.79
C THR A 68 5.22 -5.69 -6.51
N TYR A 69 6.52 -5.42 -6.64
CA TYR A 69 7.46 -5.40 -5.53
C TYR A 69 7.88 -3.95 -5.25
N ILE A 70 7.85 -3.58 -3.96
CA ILE A 70 8.26 -2.25 -3.50
C ILE A 70 9.59 -2.41 -2.78
N PRO A 71 10.71 -1.98 -3.38
CA PRO A 71 12.03 -2.11 -2.73
C PRO A 71 12.16 -1.25 -1.49
N LEU A 72 13.10 -1.63 -0.64
CA LEU A 72 13.47 -0.85 0.53
C LEU A 72 13.87 0.57 0.11
N GLY A 73 13.35 1.57 0.81
CA GLY A 73 13.70 2.97 0.55
C GLY A 73 13.06 3.59 -0.68
N CYS A 74 12.26 2.84 -1.44
CA CYS A 74 11.58 3.37 -2.62
C CYS A 74 10.39 4.23 -2.21
N LYS A 75 10.27 5.43 -2.80
CA LYS A 75 9.06 6.24 -2.66
C LYS A 75 7.95 5.60 -3.46
N HIS A 76 6.80 5.39 -2.83
CA HIS A 76 5.71 4.69 -3.49
C HIS A 76 4.35 5.21 -3.07
N ARG A 77 3.37 5.01 -3.95
CA ARG A 77 1.97 5.38 -3.71
C ARG A 77 1.05 4.36 -4.38
N LEU A 78 0.02 3.96 -3.65
CA LEU A 78 -1.07 3.14 -4.16
C LEU A 78 -2.28 4.02 -4.39
N SER A 79 -2.89 3.92 -5.58
CA SER A 79 -4.09 4.67 -5.93
C SER A 79 -5.11 3.78 -6.59
N ASN A 80 -6.38 4.10 -6.40
CA ASN A 80 -7.49 3.45 -7.09
C ASN A 80 -8.06 4.41 -8.14
N PRO A 81 -7.69 4.26 -9.42
CA PRO A 81 -8.22 5.13 -10.48
C PRO A 81 -9.59 4.67 -10.99
N GLY A 82 -10.08 3.53 -10.52
CA GLY A 82 -11.30 2.92 -11.02
C GLY A 82 -12.55 3.36 -10.30
N LYS A 83 -13.65 2.68 -10.61
CA LYS A 83 -14.99 3.01 -10.08
C LYS A 83 -15.50 2.00 -9.08
N ILE A 84 -14.74 0.92 -8.84
CA ILE A 84 -15.07 -0.08 -7.82
C ILE A 84 -13.98 -0.08 -6.75
N PRO A 85 -14.26 -0.60 -5.55
CA PRO A 85 -13.22 -0.72 -4.53
C PRO A 85 -12.04 -1.55 -5.05
N LEU A 86 -10.83 -1.09 -4.73
CA LEU A 86 -9.59 -1.83 -5.03
C LEU A 86 -9.23 -2.66 -3.81
N LYS A 87 -9.04 -3.96 -4.01
CA LYS A 87 -8.66 -4.88 -2.94
C LYS A 87 -7.27 -5.43 -3.20
N ILE A 88 -6.40 -5.29 -2.22
CA ILE A 88 -5.00 -5.70 -2.29
C ILE A 88 -4.63 -6.55 -1.09
N ILE A 89 -3.80 -7.57 -1.33
CA ILE A 89 -3.06 -8.25 -0.27
C ILE A 89 -1.65 -7.69 -0.29
N GLU A 90 -1.20 -7.19 0.85
CA GLU A 90 0.16 -6.65 1.02
C GLU A 90 0.95 -7.56 1.94
N VAL A 91 2.16 -7.93 1.52
CA VAL A 91 3.11 -8.63 2.37
C VAL A 91 4.29 -7.70 2.64
N GLN A 92 4.49 -7.35 3.90
CA GLN A 92 5.64 -6.59 4.36
C GLN A 92 6.70 -7.55 4.87
N SER A 93 7.96 -7.29 4.55
CA SER A 93 9.08 -8.13 4.98
C SER A 93 10.24 -7.25 5.41
N GLY A 94 10.82 -7.54 6.57
CA GLY A 94 11.94 -6.76 7.07
C GLY A 94 12.20 -6.93 8.55
N SER A 95 13.14 -6.13 9.05
CA SER A 95 13.61 -6.21 10.44
C SER A 95 12.74 -5.41 11.41
N TYR A 96 11.95 -4.46 10.91
CA TYR A 96 11.11 -3.60 11.73
C TYR A 96 9.82 -3.31 10.97
N LEU A 97 8.68 -3.71 11.52
CA LEU A 97 7.41 -3.70 10.81
C LEU A 97 6.34 -2.82 11.49
N GLU A 98 6.75 -1.95 12.40
CA GLU A 98 5.82 -1.04 13.06
C GLU A 98 5.40 0.09 12.13
N GLU A 99 4.23 0.67 12.39
CA GLU A 99 3.62 1.66 11.50
C GLU A 99 4.34 3.02 11.53
N ASP A 100 5.25 3.24 12.47
CA ASP A 100 6.04 4.48 12.52
C ASP A 100 7.27 4.46 11.58
N ASP A 101 7.54 3.35 10.90
CA ASP A 101 8.54 3.29 9.83
C ASP A 101 7.94 3.86 8.55
N ILE A 102 7.69 5.16 8.54
CA ILE A 102 7.06 5.83 7.42
C ILE A 102 7.52 7.29 7.33
N VAL A 103 7.82 7.72 6.11
CA VAL A 103 7.97 9.12 5.75
C VAL A 103 6.91 9.43 4.71
N ARG A 104 6.06 10.43 4.98
CA ARG A 104 5.02 10.86 4.05
C ARG A 104 5.48 12.12 3.33
N PHE A 105 5.42 12.10 1.99
CA PHE A 105 5.85 13.23 1.17
C PHE A 105 4.69 14.05 0.63
N ASN A 106 3.57 13.40 0.36
CA ASN A 106 2.41 14.04 -0.23
C ASN A 106 1.18 13.24 0.18
N ASP A 107 0.32 13.85 0.96
CA ASP A 107 -0.91 13.22 1.44
C ASP A 107 -2.09 14.13 1.13
N ASN A 108 -3.00 13.66 0.28
CA ASN A 108 -4.19 14.39 -0.13
C ASN A 108 -5.11 14.73 1.04
N TYR A 109 -4.88 14.13 2.21
CA TYR A 109 -5.71 14.28 3.40
C TYR A 109 -5.02 15.09 4.50
N GLY A 110 -3.87 15.71 4.22
CA GLY A 110 -3.20 16.61 5.13
C GLY A 110 -2.50 15.97 6.33
N ARG A 111 -2.12 14.70 6.25
CA ARG A 111 -1.47 13.97 7.34
C ARG A 111 0.05 13.98 7.29
N THR A 112 0.60 14.77 6.40
CA THR A 112 2.07 14.82 6.22
C THR A 112 2.75 15.43 7.43
#